data_46be4650672d8bfa30f00efd12df5c28
#
_entry.id   46be4650672d8bfa30f00efd12df5c28
#
_cell.length_a   1.000
_cell.length_b   1.000
_cell.length_c   1.000
_cell.angle_alpha   90.00
_cell.angle_beta   90.00
_cell.angle_gamma   90.00
#
_symmetry.space_group_name_H-M   'P 1'
#
loop_
_entity.id
_entity.type
_entity.pdbx_description
1 polymer ?
#
loop_
_entity_poly.entity_id
_entity_poly.type
_entity_poly.pdbx_seq_one_letter_code
_entity_poly.pdbx_strand_id
1 'polypeptide(L)'
;MSFHDKTDHAARGKWKGILLQLGVPAESLTGKHSPCPLCQSKDNFRFDNKDQRGTWICTCGSGNGMQLAISYTGKTFADVASQIDGMLGNVKPDAPSKPAMTDDERTKALRAVWANTAPVQPGDLAHAYLTARGVGELIYPKALRFGPALMDGDGGVRPCMVGIVSDVTGRPVTLHRTFLRPDGLAKAEMSSPRKLMPGDIPEGSAVRLSEYTGGALGIAEGIETALSASALFDMPVWAAISAPILAKWIPPEGCEEVAIFADNDPKFGGQAAAYALAHRLAVGGQKRKPIHVTVHVAKLPGTDFNDELKAQK
;
A
#
# COMPACT_ATOMS: atom_id res chain seq x y z
N MET A 1 0.57 -32.57 14.86
CA MET A 1 -0.37 -31.73 14.12
C MET A 1 -1.55 -31.43 15.05
N SER A 2 -1.78 -30.16 15.40
CA SER A 2 -2.94 -29.77 16.19
C SER A 2 -4.23 -29.99 15.36
N PHE A 3 -5.38 -30.07 16.03
CA PHE A 3 -6.68 -30.14 15.33
C PHE A 3 -6.89 -28.97 14.37
N HIS A 4 -6.21 -27.83 14.63
CA HIS A 4 -6.23 -26.61 13.85
C HIS A 4 -5.58 -26.75 12.46
N ASP A 5 -4.52 -27.59 12.34
CA ASP A 5 -3.81 -27.79 11.08
C ASP A 5 -4.58 -28.67 10.08
N LYS A 6 -5.51 -29.50 10.56
CA LYS A 6 -6.21 -30.47 9.70
C LYS A 6 -7.26 -29.82 8.81
N THR A 7 -8.16 -28.99 9.37
CA THR A 7 -9.24 -28.33 8.61
C THR A 7 -8.66 -27.31 7.62
N ASP A 8 -7.70 -26.45 8.02
CA ASP A 8 -7.08 -25.47 7.11
C ASP A 8 -6.35 -26.18 5.96
N HIS A 9 -5.67 -27.29 6.24
CA HIS A 9 -5.01 -28.11 5.22
C HIS A 9 -6.02 -28.77 4.27
N ALA A 10 -7.11 -29.32 4.77
CA ALA A 10 -8.16 -29.95 3.98
C ALA A 10 -8.98 -28.96 3.14
N ALA A 11 -9.09 -27.72 3.61
CA ALA A 11 -9.74 -26.61 2.92
C ALA A 11 -8.87 -25.96 1.83
N ARG A 12 -7.58 -26.30 1.78
CA ARG A 12 -6.65 -25.72 0.80
C ARG A 12 -7.12 -26.02 -0.62
N GLY A 13 -7.18 -24.99 -1.46
CA GLY A 13 -7.69 -25.09 -2.82
C GLY A 13 -9.21 -25.17 -2.95
N LYS A 14 -9.95 -24.94 -1.84
CA LYS A 14 -11.41 -24.92 -1.84
C LYS A 14 -11.99 -23.67 -1.18
N TRP A 15 -11.13 -22.73 -0.77
CA TRP A 15 -11.52 -21.59 0.04
C TRP A 15 -12.57 -20.72 -0.60
N LYS A 16 -12.52 -20.50 -1.91
CA LYS A 16 -13.54 -19.72 -2.61
C LYS A 16 -14.93 -20.33 -2.45
N GLY A 17 -15.04 -21.63 -2.70
CA GLY A 17 -16.31 -22.36 -2.56
C GLY A 17 -16.81 -22.41 -1.11
N ILE A 18 -15.90 -22.60 -0.14
CA ILE A 18 -16.22 -22.59 1.29
C ILE A 18 -16.76 -21.23 1.72
N LEU A 19 -16.07 -20.15 1.38
CA LEU A 19 -16.45 -18.78 1.74
C LEU A 19 -17.80 -18.39 1.11
N LEU A 20 -18.06 -18.80 -0.14
CA LEU A 20 -19.37 -18.63 -0.77
C LEU A 20 -20.49 -19.34 0.03
N GLN A 21 -20.27 -20.57 0.46
CA GLN A 21 -21.26 -21.30 1.26
C GLN A 21 -21.45 -20.71 2.67
N LEU A 22 -20.44 -20.03 3.20
CA LEU A 22 -20.55 -19.26 4.44
C LEU A 22 -21.25 -17.90 4.26
N GLY A 23 -21.62 -17.54 3.02
CA GLY A 23 -22.35 -16.32 2.71
C GLY A 23 -21.49 -15.12 2.31
N VAL A 24 -20.18 -15.28 2.16
CA VAL A 24 -19.31 -14.19 1.67
C VAL A 24 -19.71 -13.84 0.24
N PRO A 25 -19.94 -12.54 -0.09
CA PRO A 25 -20.37 -12.11 -1.41
C PRO A 25 -19.42 -12.57 -2.52
N ALA A 26 -19.97 -13.06 -3.63
CA ALA A 26 -19.20 -13.60 -4.75
C ALA A 26 -18.28 -12.55 -5.39
N GLU A 27 -18.72 -11.29 -5.44
CA GLU A 27 -17.95 -10.15 -5.93
C GLU A 27 -16.68 -9.90 -5.11
N SER A 28 -16.68 -10.22 -3.83
CA SER A 28 -15.49 -10.11 -2.97
C SER A 28 -14.45 -11.20 -3.24
N LEU A 29 -14.81 -12.30 -3.91
CA LEU A 29 -13.96 -13.48 -4.11
C LEU A 29 -13.41 -13.59 -5.56
N THR A 30 -13.30 -12.46 -6.27
CA THR A 30 -12.89 -12.42 -7.68
C THR A 30 -11.38 -12.30 -7.91
N GLY A 31 -10.60 -12.03 -6.87
CA GLY A 31 -9.17 -11.71 -6.97
C GLY A 31 -8.88 -10.26 -7.40
N LYS A 32 -9.91 -9.47 -7.67
CA LYS A 32 -9.83 -8.03 -7.94
C LYS A 32 -10.16 -7.23 -6.67
N HIS A 33 -9.83 -5.96 -6.69
CA HIS A 33 -10.31 -5.03 -5.65
C HIS A 33 -11.84 -4.96 -5.68
N SER A 34 -12.45 -4.99 -4.50
CA SER A 34 -13.91 -5.07 -4.33
C SER A 34 -14.33 -4.51 -2.97
N PRO A 35 -15.64 -4.30 -2.75
CA PRO A 35 -16.15 -3.99 -1.43
C PRO A 35 -15.74 -5.04 -0.41
N CYS A 36 -15.34 -4.56 0.79
CA CYS A 36 -14.92 -5.45 1.86
C CYS A 36 -16.12 -6.08 2.55
N PRO A 37 -16.20 -7.41 2.67
CA PRO A 37 -17.30 -8.07 3.35
C PRO A 37 -17.31 -7.85 4.87
N LEU A 38 -16.19 -7.34 5.45
CA LEU A 38 -16.05 -7.11 6.88
C LEU A 38 -16.33 -5.66 7.28
N CYS A 39 -15.66 -4.68 6.63
CA CYS A 39 -15.74 -3.27 6.99
C CYS A 39 -16.51 -2.41 5.97
N GLN A 40 -17.04 -3.01 4.91
CA GLN A 40 -17.84 -2.36 3.87
C GLN A 40 -17.11 -1.21 3.13
N SER A 41 -15.77 -1.15 3.20
CA SER A 41 -15.00 -0.23 2.37
C SER A 41 -15.22 -0.56 0.89
N LYS A 42 -15.30 0.46 0.03
CA LYS A 42 -15.79 0.31 -1.36
C LYS A 42 -14.91 -0.58 -2.25
N ASP A 43 -13.56 -0.51 -2.12
CA ASP A 43 -12.62 -1.14 -3.06
C ASP A 43 -11.27 -1.55 -2.42
N ASN A 44 -11.21 -1.63 -1.10
CA ASN A 44 -9.97 -1.92 -0.38
C ASN A 44 -9.76 -3.42 -0.09
N PHE A 45 -10.73 -4.24 -0.40
CA PHE A 45 -10.64 -5.68 -0.18
C PHE A 45 -10.16 -6.38 -1.45
N ARG A 46 -9.26 -7.36 -1.28
CA ARG A 46 -8.85 -8.26 -2.33
C ARG A 46 -8.64 -9.67 -1.79
N PHE A 47 -9.32 -10.64 -2.39
CA PHE A 47 -9.14 -12.05 -2.12
C PHE A 47 -8.03 -12.60 -3.01
N ASP A 48 -6.81 -12.70 -2.49
CA ASP A 48 -5.63 -13.11 -3.26
C ASP A 48 -5.54 -14.62 -3.49
N ASN A 49 -6.07 -15.41 -2.58
CA ASN A 49 -6.00 -16.88 -2.55
C ASN A 49 -4.56 -17.42 -2.81
N LYS A 50 -3.54 -16.74 -2.30
CA LYS A 50 -2.13 -17.15 -2.45
C LYS A 50 -1.94 -18.55 -1.90
N ASP A 51 -1.20 -19.36 -2.63
CA ASP A 51 -0.92 -20.77 -2.29
C ASP A 51 -2.19 -21.56 -1.97
N GLN A 52 -3.33 -21.16 -2.52
CA GLN A 52 -4.64 -21.78 -2.30
C GLN A 52 -5.11 -21.76 -0.83
N ARG A 53 -4.60 -20.82 -0.03
CA ARG A 53 -4.87 -20.69 1.40
C ARG A 53 -6.02 -19.73 1.73
N GLY A 54 -6.75 -19.22 0.72
CA GLY A 54 -7.83 -18.25 0.92
C GLY A 54 -7.35 -16.91 1.45
N THR A 55 -6.12 -16.51 1.14
CA THR A 55 -5.55 -15.25 1.64
C THR A 55 -6.30 -14.04 1.11
N TRP A 56 -6.40 -13.04 1.94
CA TRP A 56 -7.06 -11.77 1.64
C TRP A 56 -6.35 -10.60 2.29
N ILE A 57 -6.60 -9.40 1.78
CA ILE A 57 -6.08 -8.14 2.31
C ILE A 57 -7.15 -7.05 2.18
N CYS A 58 -7.23 -6.20 3.19
CA CYS A 58 -8.02 -4.97 3.22
C CYS A 58 -7.34 -3.98 4.17
N THR A 59 -7.73 -2.71 4.14
CA THR A 59 -7.29 -1.72 5.14
C THR A 59 -7.73 -2.06 6.57
N CYS A 60 -8.80 -2.86 6.74
CA CYS A 60 -9.25 -3.33 8.05
C CYS A 60 -8.51 -4.58 8.56
N GLY A 61 -7.65 -5.19 7.77
CA GLY A 61 -6.87 -6.37 8.14
C GLY A 61 -6.48 -7.25 6.97
N SER A 62 -5.82 -8.36 7.28
CA SER A 62 -5.42 -9.38 6.32
C SER A 62 -5.38 -10.75 7.00
N GLY A 63 -5.40 -11.81 6.20
CA GLY A 63 -5.35 -13.15 6.76
C GLY A 63 -5.50 -14.25 5.73
N ASN A 64 -5.75 -15.47 6.22
CA ASN A 64 -6.08 -16.63 5.41
C ASN A 64 -7.61 -16.87 5.37
N GLY A 65 -8.05 -17.92 4.67
CA GLY A 65 -9.47 -18.26 4.51
C GLY A 65 -10.17 -18.56 5.84
N MET A 66 -9.49 -19.22 6.78
CA MET A 66 -10.03 -19.48 8.11
C MET A 66 -10.27 -18.18 8.90
N GLN A 67 -9.32 -17.25 8.86
CA GLN A 67 -9.47 -15.95 9.52
C GLN A 67 -10.59 -15.11 8.90
N LEU A 68 -10.73 -15.15 7.56
CA LEU A 68 -11.85 -14.49 6.90
C LEU A 68 -13.19 -15.10 7.32
N ALA A 69 -13.29 -16.43 7.35
CA ALA A 69 -14.50 -17.14 7.76
C ALA A 69 -14.91 -16.81 9.19
N ILE A 70 -13.97 -16.80 10.14
CA ILE A 70 -14.21 -16.41 11.53
C ILE A 70 -14.67 -14.95 11.62
N SER A 71 -13.95 -14.03 11.00
CA SER A 71 -14.28 -12.60 11.05
C SER A 71 -15.63 -12.28 10.40
N TYR A 72 -15.98 -13.00 9.33
CA TYR A 72 -17.23 -12.79 8.61
C TYR A 72 -18.44 -13.37 9.34
N THR A 73 -18.30 -14.58 9.90
CA THR A 73 -19.41 -15.26 10.60
C THR A 73 -19.58 -14.81 12.05
N GLY A 74 -18.54 -14.22 12.65
CA GLY A 74 -18.50 -13.88 14.07
C GLY A 74 -18.47 -15.10 15.00
N LYS A 75 -18.27 -16.30 14.47
CA LYS A 75 -18.29 -17.57 15.23
C LYS A 75 -16.90 -17.91 15.76
N THR A 76 -16.86 -18.84 16.72
CA THR A 76 -15.59 -19.36 17.24
C THR A 76 -14.85 -20.17 16.17
N PHE A 77 -13.54 -20.34 16.36
CA PHE A 77 -12.75 -21.20 15.48
C PHE A 77 -13.32 -22.62 15.39
N ALA A 78 -13.71 -23.20 16.51
CA ALA A 78 -14.25 -24.58 16.58
C ALA A 78 -15.54 -24.72 15.77
N ASP A 79 -16.44 -23.74 15.87
CA ASP A 79 -17.70 -23.74 15.12
C ASP A 79 -17.47 -23.62 13.61
N VAL A 80 -16.57 -22.71 13.23
CA VAL A 80 -16.22 -22.50 11.83
C VAL A 80 -15.53 -23.74 11.25
N ALA A 81 -14.57 -24.34 11.98
CA ALA A 81 -13.90 -25.55 11.55
C ALA A 81 -14.89 -26.72 11.36
N SER A 82 -15.79 -26.92 12.31
CA SER A 82 -16.85 -27.95 12.22
C SER A 82 -17.76 -27.73 11.00
N GLN A 83 -18.15 -26.48 10.73
CA GLN A 83 -18.94 -26.16 9.52
C GLN A 83 -18.16 -26.44 8.23
N ILE A 84 -16.88 -26.05 8.17
CA ILE A 84 -16.01 -26.29 7.01
C ILE A 84 -15.85 -27.79 6.78
N ASP A 85 -15.58 -28.58 7.82
CA ASP A 85 -15.42 -30.03 7.71
C ASP A 85 -16.69 -30.70 7.14
N GLY A 86 -17.88 -30.22 7.54
CA GLY A 86 -19.16 -30.68 6.96
C GLY A 86 -19.37 -30.30 5.50
N MET A 87 -18.71 -29.24 5.01
CA MET A 87 -18.83 -28.74 3.63
C MET A 87 -17.80 -29.34 2.68
N LEU A 88 -16.65 -29.80 3.17
CA LEU A 88 -15.48 -30.17 2.36
C LEU A 88 -15.77 -31.22 1.28
N GLY A 89 -16.69 -32.15 1.55
CA GLY A 89 -17.11 -33.17 0.59
C GLY A 89 -17.92 -32.63 -0.60
N ASN A 90 -18.58 -31.49 -0.44
CA ASN A 90 -19.49 -30.89 -1.41
C ASN A 90 -18.92 -29.66 -2.12
N VAL A 91 -17.72 -29.20 -1.74
CA VAL A 91 -17.08 -28.03 -2.34
C VAL A 91 -16.14 -28.48 -3.46
N LYS A 92 -16.37 -27.92 -4.66
CA LYS A 92 -15.46 -28.14 -5.80
C LYS A 92 -14.12 -27.42 -5.55
N PRO A 93 -13.00 -28.01 -6.00
CA PRO A 93 -11.72 -27.33 -5.98
C PRO A 93 -11.78 -25.97 -6.68
N ASP A 94 -11.08 -24.98 -6.15
CA ASP A 94 -10.92 -23.70 -6.80
C ASP A 94 -10.19 -23.89 -8.13
N ALA A 95 -10.51 -23.04 -9.12
CA ALA A 95 -9.72 -23.00 -10.34
C ALA A 95 -8.24 -22.69 -9.96
N PRO A 96 -7.27 -23.31 -10.65
CA PRO A 96 -5.86 -23.03 -10.38
C PRO A 96 -5.61 -21.52 -10.45
N SER A 97 -4.98 -20.97 -9.41
CA SER A 97 -4.53 -19.57 -9.43
C SER A 97 -3.53 -19.40 -10.58
N LYS A 98 -3.57 -18.27 -11.28
CA LYS A 98 -2.51 -17.94 -12.24
C LYS A 98 -1.16 -18.08 -11.52
N PRO A 99 -0.16 -18.72 -12.16
CA PRO A 99 1.17 -18.80 -11.56
C PRO A 99 1.65 -17.38 -11.21
N ALA A 100 2.28 -17.24 -10.06
CA ALA A 100 2.90 -15.99 -9.69
C ALA A 100 3.96 -15.64 -10.75
N MET A 101 4.06 -14.36 -11.10
CA MET A 101 5.14 -13.91 -12.00
C MET A 101 6.50 -14.30 -11.42
N THR A 102 7.36 -14.80 -12.26
CA THR A 102 8.77 -15.05 -11.91
C THR A 102 9.50 -13.73 -11.67
N ASP A 103 10.65 -13.76 -11.01
CA ASP A 103 11.47 -12.56 -10.78
C ASP A 103 11.94 -11.92 -12.09
N ASP A 104 12.23 -12.73 -13.10
CA ASP A 104 12.59 -12.26 -14.43
C ASP A 104 11.43 -11.54 -15.12
N GLU A 105 10.23 -12.10 -15.08
CA GLU A 105 9.02 -11.47 -15.61
C GLU A 105 8.71 -10.15 -14.91
N ARG A 106 8.85 -10.09 -13.58
CA ARG A 106 8.71 -8.86 -12.79
C ARG A 106 9.73 -7.81 -13.21
N THR A 107 11.01 -8.20 -13.29
CA THR A 107 12.10 -7.32 -13.70
C THR A 107 11.88 -6.78 -15.10
N LYS A 108 11.45 -7.62 -16.03
CA LYS A 108 11.11 -7.23 -17.40
C LYS A 108 9.95 -6.23 -17.43
N ALA A 109 8.89 -6.47 -16.66
CA ALA A 109 7.75 -5.57 -16.55
C ALA A 109 8.14 -4.20 -15.97
N LEU A 110 8.97 -4.18 -14.92
CA LEU A 110 9.48 -2.95 -14.31
C LEU A 110 10.33 -2.14 -15.29
N ARG A 111 11.25 -2.80 -16.02
CA ARG A 111 12.10 -2.16 -17.04
C ARG A 111 11.26 -1.61 -18.21
N ALA A 112 10.23 -2.31 -18.63
CA ALA A 112 9.33 -1.85 -19.69
C ALA A 112 8.59 -0.58 -19.29
N VAL A 113 8.06 -0.51 -18.06
CA VAL A 113 7.44 0.73 -17.56
C VAL A 113 8.47 1.84 -17.42
N TRP A 114 9.64 1.55 -16.84
CA TRP A 114 10.71 2.52 -16.67
C TRP A 114 11.17 3.15 -17.99
N ALA A 115 11.36 2.35 -19.04
CA ALA A 115 11.78 2.81 -20.37
C ALA A 115 10.76 3.78 -21.01
N ASN A 116 9.50 3.72 -20.60
CA ASN A 116 8.43 4.60 -21.08
C ASN A 116 8.19 5.80 -20.14
N THR A 117 9.16 6.15 -19.30
CA THR A 117 9.10 7.31 -18.40
C THR A 117 10.33 8.20 -18.55
N ALA A 118 10.17 9.49 -18.25
CA ALA A 118 11.24 10.46 -18.13
C ALA A 118 11.21 11.15 -16.76
N PRO A 119 12.31 11.77 -16.28
CA PRO A 119 12.24 12.64 -15.11
C PRO A 119 11.12 13.67 -15.25
N VAL A 120 10.45 14.00 -14.16
CA VAL A 120 9.42 15.06 -14.17
C VAL A 120 10.07 16.39 -14.57
N GLN A 121 9.44 17.09 -15.50
CA GLN A 121 9.93 18.37 -16.02
C GLN A 121 8.79 19.41 -16.04
N PRO A 122 9.12 20.72 -15.96
CA PRO A 122 8.14 21.77 -16.19
C PRO A 122 7.42 21.57 -17.53
N GLY A 123 6.09 21.63 -17.49
CA GLY A 123 5.22 21.46 -18.67
C GLY A 123 4.67 20.05 -18.88
N ASP A 124 5.18 19.01 -18.20
CA ASP A 124 4.53 17.70 -18.24
C ASP A 124 3.32 17.60 -17.28
N LEU A 125 2.49 16.55 -17.44
CA LEU A 125 1.26 16.41 -16.64
C LEU A 125 1.54 16.02 -15.18
N ALA A 126 2.69 15.44 -14.86
CA ALA A 126 3.08 15.21 -13.47
C ALA A 126 3.46 16.54 -12.79
N HIS A 127 4.14 17.45 -13.53
CA HIS A 127 4.38 18.83 -13.07
C HIS A 127 3.06 19.58 -12.84
N ALA A 128 2.13 19.52 -13.81
CA ALA A 128 0.81 20.15 -13.67
C ALA A 128 0.06 19.60 -12.43
N TYR A 129 0.11 18.29 -12.22
CA TYR A 129 -0.46 17.64 -11.05
C TYR A 129 0.15 18.13 -9.73
N LEU A 130 1.47 18.15 -9.64
CA LEU A 130 2.18 18.60 -8.44
C LEU A 130 1.97 20.10 -8.19
N THR A 131 1.86 20.90 -9.25
CA THR A 131 1.49 22.33 -9.15
C THR A 131 0.08 22.50 -8.59
N ALA A 132 -0.90 21.75 -9.08
CA ALA A 132 -2.27 21.75 -8.56
C ALA A 132 -2.35 21.27 -7.10
N ARG A 133 -1.34 20.51 -6.64
CA ARG A 133 -1.15 20.10 -5.25
C ARG A 133 -0.33 21.10 -4.42
N GLY A 134 0.09 22.23 -5.00
CA GLY A 134 0.86 23.27 -4.32
C GLY A 134 2.34 22.93 -4.11
N VAL A 135 2.87 21.89 -4.73
CA VAL A 135 4.27 21.45 -4.63
C VAL A 135 5.02 21.48 -5.96
N GLY A 136 4.49 22.18 -6.96
CA GLY A 136 5.09 22.27 -8.30
C GLY A 136 6.33 23.18 -8.42
N GLU A 137 6.63 23.99 -7.42
CA GLU A 137 7.81 24.88 -7.41
C GLU A 137 9.06 24.21 -6.84
N LEU A 138 8.94 22.98 -6.37
CA LEU A 138 10.04 22.22 -5.81
C LEU A 138 10.96 21.69 -6.91
N ILE A 139 12.23 21.48 -6.58
CA ILE A 139 13.13 20.68 -7.42
C ILE A 139 12.64 19.24 -7.38
N TYR A 140 12.30 18.69 -8.55
CA TYR A 140 11.72 17.36 -8.61
C TYR A 140 12.75 16.28 -8.23
N PRO A 141 12.41 15.41 -7.29
CA PRO A 141 13.29 14.31 -6.91
C PRO A 141 13.52 13.36 -8.08
N LYS A 142 14.75 12.86 -8.23
CA LYS A 142 15.08 11.82 -9.22
C LYS A 142 14.22 10.56 -9.09
N ALA A 143 13.64 10.34 -7.91
CA ALA A 143 12.72 9.24 -7.65
C ALA A 143 11.35 9.42 -8.32
N LEU A 144 11.01 10.64 -8.81
CA LEU A 144 9.76 10.89 -9.51
C LEU A 144 9.99 11.01 -11.01
N ARG A 145 9.14 10.33 -11.77
CA ARG A 145 9.16 10.31 -13.22
C ARG A 145 7.75 10.48 -13.78
N PHE A 146 7.70 10.89 -15.04
CA PHE A 146 6.45 11.01 -15.80
C PHE A 146 6.43 10.02 -16.95
N GLY A 147 5.33 9.27 -17.10
CA GLY A 147 5.01 8.42 -18.22
C GLY A 147 3.76 8.94 -18.93
N PRO A 148 3.86 9.39 -20.19
CA PRO A 148 2.75 10.01 -20.90
C PRO A 148 1.61 9.04 -21.21
N ALA A 149 1.91 7.74 -21.33
CA ALA A 149 0.97 6.71 -21.77
C ALA A 149 1.36 5.34 -21.16
N LEU A 150 0.91 5.08 -19.93
CA LEU A 150 1.15 3.80 -19.26
C LEU A 150 -0.15 2.99 -19.12
N MET A 151 -0.03 1.67 -19.30
CA MET A 151 -1.15 0.75 -19.06
C MET A 151 -1.65 0.87 -17.61
N ASP A 152 -2.94 1.10 -17.42
CA ASP A 152 -3.55 1.28 -16.11
C ASP A 152 -3.91 -0.04 -15.41
N GLY A 153 -3.84 -1.15 -16.11
CA GLY A 153 -4.15 -2.50 -15.63
C GLY A 153 -5.64 -2.85 -15.72
N ASP A 154 -6.49 -1.91 -16.12
CA ASP A 154 -7.93 -2.11 -16.36
C ASP A 154 -8.27 -2.10 -17.87
N GLY A 155 -7.23 -2.15 -18.72
CA GLY A 155 -7.33 -2.17 -20.17
C GLY A 155 -7.20 -0.79 -20.82
N GLY A 156 -6.98 0.27 -20.04
CA GLY A 156 -6.75 1.63 -20.52
C GLY A 156 -5.28 2.03 -20.50
N VAL A 157 -4.99 3.15 -21.16
CA VAL A 157 -3.68 3.82 -21.20
C VAL A 157 -3.88 5.25 -20.70
N ARG A 158 -3.04 5.69 -19.76
CA ARG A 158 -3.20 7.00 -19.11
C ARG A 158 -1.84 7.64 -18.80
N PRO A 159 -1.78 8.99 -18.73
CA PRO A 159 -0.63 9.67 -18.17
C PRO A 159 -0.47 9.29 -16.70
N CYS A 160 0.78 9.20 -16.26
CA CYS A 160 1.08 8.66 -14.95
C CYS A 160 2.33 9.29 -14.33
N MET A 161 2.23 9.73 -13.09
CA MET A 161 3.39 10.01 -12.23
C MET A 161 3.87 8.68 -11.65
N VAL A 162 5.18 8.41 -11.77
CA VAL A 162 5.81 7.17 -11.31
C VAL A 162 6.82 7.48 -10.23
N GLY A 163 6.65 6.89 -9.06
CA GLY A 163 7.59 6.94 -7.94
C GLY A 163 8.42 5.65 -7.87
N ILE A 164 9.75 5.78 -7.76
CA ILE A 164 10.64 4.65 -7.55
C ILE A 164 10.60 4.28 -6.07
N VAL A 165 10.14 3.07 -5.77
CA VAL A 165 10.20 2.50 -4.42
C VAL A 165 11.54 1.79 -4.27
N SER A 166 12.33 2.21 -3.29
CA SER A 166 13.64 1.63 -2.99
C SER A 166 13.65 0.97 -1.61
N ASP A 167 14.42 -0.09 -1.46
CA ASP A 167 14.66 -0.76 -0.17
C ASP A 167 15.58 0.08 0.75
N VAL A 168 15.88 -0.45 1.94
CA VAL A 168 16.74 0.20 2.94
C VAL A 168 18.13 0.56 2.41
N THR A 169 18.64 -0.18 1.42
CA THR A 169 19.95 0.08 0.79
C THR A 169 19.89 1.10 -0.35
N GLY A 170 18.69 1.54 -0.73
CA GLY A 170 18.46 2.45 -1.87
C GLY A 170 18.29 1.74 -3.20
N ARG A 171 18.29 0.40 -3.23
CA ARG A 171 18.07 -0.36 -4.46
C ARG A 171 16.59 -0.31 -4.85
N PRO A 172 16.25 0.03 -6.11
CA PRO A 172 14.88 -0.02 -6.61
C PRO A 172 14.29 -1.43 -6.51
N VAL A 173 13.08 -1.54 -5.96
CA VAL A 173 12.37 -2.81 -5.77
C VAL A 173 11.06 -2.87 -6.55
N THR A 174 10.37 -1.74 -6.71
CA THR A 174 9.15 -1.64 -7.50
C THR A 174 8.87 -0.19 -7.91
N LEU A 175 7.78 0.00 -8.65
CA LEU A 175 7.29 1.32 -9.07
C LEU A 175 5.90 1.56 -8.51
N HIS A 176 5.71 2.72 -7.88
CA HIS A 176 4.40 3.25 -7.51
C HIS A 176 3.89 4.13 -8.66
N ARG A 177 2.68 3.89 -9.14
CA ARG A 177 2.06 4.58 -10.26
C ARG A 177 0.86 5.36 -9.77
N THR A 178 0.84 6.67 -10.02
CA THR A 178 -0.32 7.56 -9.80
C THR A 178 -0.83 7.98 -11.18
N PHE A 179 -1.95 7.39 -11.61
CA PHE A 179 -2.59 7.73 -12.87
C PHE A 179 -3.28 9.08 -12.76
N LEU A 180 -3.09 9.90 -13.80
CA LEU A 180 -3.54 11.29 -13.84
C LEU A 180 -4.68 11.47 -14.84
N ARG A 181 -5.48 12.51 -14.62
CA ARG A 181 -6.43 13.00 -15.62
C ARG A 181 -5.68 13.54 -16.84
N PRO A 182 -6.31 13.58 -18.04
CA PRO A 182 -5.69 14.14 -19.24
C PRO A 182 -5.30 15.61 -19.14
N ASP A 183 -5.93 16.38 -18.23
CA ASP A 183 -5.57 17.77 -17.95
C ASP A 183 -4.42 17.91 -16.93
N GLY A 184 -4.00 16.82 -16.28
CA GLY A 184 -2.98 16.81 -15.26
C GLY A 184 -3.38 17.42 -13.91
N LEU A 185 -4.62 17.91 -13.74
CA LEU A 185 -4.98 18.65 -12.52
C LEU A 185 -5.38 17.77 -11.33
N ALA A 186 -5.68 16.50 -11.60
CA ALA A 186 -6.09 15.55 -10.58
C ALA A 186 -5.66 14.11 -10.93
N LYS A 187 -5.88 13.21 -9.97
CA LYS A 187 -5.79 11.76 -10.21
C LYS A 187 -6.89 11.32 -11.17
N ALA A 188 -6.62 10.29 -11.97
CA ALA A 188 -7.59 9.74 -12.91
C ALA A 188 -8.86 9.25 -12.20
N GLU A 189 -9.99 9.44 -12.85
CA GLU A 189 -11.30 8.95 -12.39
C GLU A 189 -11.39 7.45 -12.67
N MET A 190 -10.94 6.66 -11.73
CA MET A 190 -10.95 5.21 -11.76
C MET A 190 -11.01 4.66 -10.33
N SER A 191 -11.38 3.40 -10.17
CA SER A 191 -11.55 2.78 -8.85
C SER A 191 -10.28 2.85 -7.98
N SER A 192 -9.11 2.71 -8.58
CA SER A 192 -7.83 2.81 -7.90
C SER A 192 -6.80 3.54 -8.77
N PRO A 193 -6.69 4.88 -8.64
CA PRO A 193 -5.75 5.68 -9.43
C PRO A 193 -4.29 5.50 -8.99
N ARG A 194 -4.04 4.88 -7.84
CA ARG A 194 -2.71 4.54 -7.33
C ARG A 194 -2.52 3.04 -7.38
N LYS A 195 -1.49 2.57 -8.07
CA LYS A 195 -1.17 1.14 -8.21
C LYS A 195 0.33 0.90 -8.08
N LEU A 196 0.67 -0.15 -7.37
CA LEU A 196 2.03 -0.68 -7.36
C LEU A 196 2.24 -1.65 -8.52
N MET A 197 3.46 -1.69 -9.04
CA MET A 197 3.85 -2.79 -9.92
C MET A 197 3.98 -4.09 -9.11
N PRO A 198 3.78 -5.27 -9.74
CA PRO A 198 3.96 -6.55 -9.06
C PRO A 198 5.38 -6.68 -8.48
N GLY A 199 5.48 -7.23 -7.28
CA GLY A 199 6.74 -7.50 -6.60
C GLY A 199 6.57 -7.59 -5.10
N ASP A 200 7.57 -8.15 -4.43
CA ASP A 200 7.66 -8.09 -2.99
C ASP A 200 8.29 -6.76 -2.60
N ILE A 201 7.70 -6.10 -1.61
CA ILE A 201 8.21 -4.85 -1.08
C ILE A 201 8.83 -5.15 0.28
N PRO A 202 10.16 -5.16 0.39
CA PRO A 202 10.85 -5.38 1.64
C PRO A 202 10.45 -4.35 2.70
N GLU A 203 10.53 -4.74 3.98
CA GLU A 203 10.37 -3.80 5.08
C GLU A 203 11.40 -2.66 4.97
N GLY A 204 11.00 -1.45 5.32
CA GLY A 204 11.84 -0.27 5.19
C GLY A 204 11.84 0.38 3.81
N SER A 205 11.10 -0.16 2.84
CA SER A 205 11.00 0.45 1.51
C SER A 205 10.25 1.78 1.54
N ALA A 206 10.70 2.73 0.71
CA ALA A 206 10.05 4.03 0.52
C ALA A 206 10.39 4.65 -0.85
N VAL A 207 9.62 5.63 -1.27
CA VAL A 207 10.01 6.57 -2.32
C VAL A 207 10.86 7.65 -1.67
N ARG A 208 12.15 7.69 -2.02
CA ARG A 208 13.12 8.65 -1.47
C ARG A 208 13.01 9.98 -2.23
N LEU A 209 12.21 10.89 -1.69
CA LEU A 209 11.92 12.17 -2.33
C LEU A 209 12.99 13.23 -2.15
N SER A 210 13.99 12.96 -1.32
CA SER A 210 15.14 13.81 -1.07
C SER A 210 16.36 12.96 -0.73
N GLU A 211 17.55 13.51 -0.89
CA GLU A 211 18.77 12.92 -0.34
C GLU A 211 18.74 13.04 1.18
N TYR A 212 19.19 11.99 1.85
CA TYR A 212 19.39 12.00 3.29
C TYR A 212 20.89 12.05 3.58
N THR A 213 21.33 13.13 4.18
CA THR A 213 22.74 13.41 4.48
C THR A 213 23.05 13.38 5.99
N GLY A 214 22.12 12.88 6.79
CA GLY A 214 22.18 12.86 8.25
C GLY A 214 21.15 13.80 8.90
N GLY A 215 21.04 13.76 10.23
CA GLY A 215 20.08 14.53 11.00
C GLY A 215 18.68 13.90 11.03
N ALA A 216 17.64 14.73 11.08
CA ALA A 216 16.26 14.29 11.09
C ALA A 216 15.77 13.86 9.72
N LEU A 217 14.95 12.81 9.67
CA LEU A 217 14.30 12.33 8.45
C LEU A 217 12.79 12.17 8.68
N GLY A 218 12.01 12.78 7.80
CA GLY A 218 10.57 12.62 7.79
C GLY A 218 10.11 11.41 6.98
N ILE A 219 8.95 10.89 7.35
CA ILE A 219 8.24 9.86 6.59
C ILE A 219 6.74 10.14 6.61
N ALA A 220 6.07 10.04 5.46
CA ALA A 220 4.63 10.14 5.31
C ALA A 220 4.07 8.95 4.55
N GLU A 221 2.76 8.77 4.53
CA GLU A 221 2.15 7.71 3.72
C GLU A 221 2.22 8.04 2.23
N GLY A 222 1.71 9.21 1.83
CA GLY A 222 1.58 9.61 0.43
C GLY A 222 2.77 10.43 -0.10
N ILE A 223 2.99 10.39 -1.42
CA ILE A 223 4.00 11.23 -2.09
C ILE A 223 3.66 12.71 -1.93
N GLU A 224 2.39 13.07 -2.15
CA GLU A 224 1.90 14.42 -2.04
C GLU A 224 2.04 14.96 -0.61
N THR A 225 1.63 14.15 0.37
CA THR A 225 1.77 14.44 1.82
C THR A 225 3.24 14.64 2.18
N ALA A 226 4.14 13.77 1.70
CA ALA A 226 5.56 13.85 1.99
C ALA A 226 6.22 15.12 1.42
N LEU A 227 5.91 15.48 0.16
CA LEU A 227 6.41 16.71 -0.46
C LEU A 227 5.89 17.96 0.27
N SER A 228 4.62 17.93 0.68
CA SER A 228 4.01 19.05 1.42
C SER A 228 4.59 19.19 2.82
N ALA A 229 4.78 18.09 3.54
CA ALA A 229 5.44 18.08 4.84
C ALA A 229 6.89 18.57 4.73
N SER A 230 7.62 18.17 3.68
CA SER A 230 8.97 18.67 3.42
C SER A 230 9.00 20.19 3.27
N ALA A 231 8.04 20.75 2.53
CA ALA A 231 7.93 22.20 2.34
C ALA A 231 7.49 22.94 3.62
N LEU A 232 6.58 22.37 4.41
CA LEU A 232 6.07 23.00 5.64
C LEU A 232 7.07 22.98 6.80
N PHE A 233 7.90 21.95 6.87
CA PHE A 233 8.81 21.71 8.00
C PHE A 233 10.29 21.94 7.64
N ASP A 234 10.59 22.29 6.39
CA ASP A 234 11.95 22.52 5.87
C ASP A 234 12.92 21.37 6.19
N MET A 235 12.47 20.12 5.91
CA MET A 235 13.25 18.91 6.18
C MET A 235 13.06 17.85 5.10
N PRO A 236 14.00 16.90 4.94
CA PRO A 236 13.82 15.77 4.04
C PRO A 236 12.68 14.88 4.52
N VAL A 237 11.71 14.56 3.64
CA VAL A 237 10.60 13.65 3.92
C VAL A 237 10.45 12.63 2.79
N TRP A 238 10.39 11.35 3.13
CA TRP A 238 10.15 10.26 2.19
C TRP A 238 8.70 9.78 2.24
N ALA A 239 8.27 8.98 1.23
CA ALA A 239 6.91 8.45 1.18
C ALA A 239 6.91 6.93 1.27
N ALA A 240 6.19 6.38 2.24
CA ALA A 240 6.02 4.93 2.44
C ALA A 240 4.99 4.30 1.50
N ILE A 241 4.22 5.11 0.78
CA ILE A 241 3.22 4.74 -0.24
C ILE A 241 1.97 3.99 0.24
N SER A 242 1.94 3.49 1.46
CA SER A 242 0.74 2.94 2.10
C SER A 242 0.92 2.81 3.61
N ALA A 243 -0.17 2.81 4.37
CA ALA A 243 -0.18 2.65 5.82
C ALA A 243 0.51 1.34 6.29
N PRO A 244 0.30 0.15 5.67
CA PRO A 244 1.02 -1.06 6.04
C PRO A 244 2.53 -0.99 5.84
N ILE A 245 2.99 -0.29 4.81
CA ILE A 245 4.43 -0.10 4.56
C ILE A 245 4.99 0.93 5.53
N LEU A 246 4.24 2.01 5.81
CA LEU A 246 4.61 3.01 6.83
C LEU A 246 4.85 2.36 8.19
N ALA A 247 3.94 1.52 8.66
CA ALA A 247 4.08 0.83 9.96
C ALA A 247 5.34 -0.05 10.06
N LYS A 248 5.85 -0.54 8.93
CA LYS A 248 7.03 -1.40 8.82
C LYS A 248 8.28 -0.68 8.29
N TRP A 249 8.20 0.62 8.07
CA TRP A 249 9.32 1.37 7.52
C TRP A 249 10.52 1.37 8.47
N ILE A 250 11.72 1.28 7.89
CA ILE A 250 12.99 1.27 8.60
C ILE A 250 13.81 2.47 8.13
N PRO A 251 14.17 3.41 8.99
CA PRO A 251 15.02 4.53 8.61
C PRO A 251 16.44 4.05 8.24
N PRO A 252 17.19 4.85 7.47
CA PRO A 252 18.59 4.58 7.14
C PRO A 252 19.44 4.34 8.38
N GLU A 253 20.57 3.66 8.19
CA GLU A 253 21.57 3.50 9.25
C GLU A 253 22.10 4.87 9.71
N GLY A 254 22.27 5.04 11.01
CA GLY A 254 22.71 6.31 11.60
C GLY A 254 21.64 7.38 11.73
N CYS A 255 20.38 7.10 11.36
CA CYS A 255 19.28 8.02 11.61
C CYS A 255 18.90 7.99 13.10
N GLU A 256 18.99 9.13 13.76
CA GLU A 256 18.74 9.29 15.20
C GLU A 256 17.42 9.98 15.50
N GLU A 257 16.86 10.70 14.53
CA GLU A 257 15.61 11.42 14.65
C GLU A 257 14.67 11.16 13.47
N VAL A 258 13.42 10.84 13.78
CA VAL A 258 12.38 10.60 12.77
C VAL A 258 11.13 11.43 13.06
N ALA A 259 10.66 12.19 12.06
CA ALA A 259 9.36 12.84 12.07
C ALA A 259 8.36 12.04 11.22
N ILE A 260 7.25 11.62 11.80
CA ILE A 260 6.21 10.86 11.10
C ILE A 260 5.03 11.81 10.83
N PHE A 261 4.66 11.95 9.56
CA PHE A 261 3.56 12.80 9.11
C PHE A 261 2.34 11.97 8.76
N ALA A 262 1.35 11.97 9.65
CA ALA A 262 0.15 11.15 9.56
C ALA A 262 -1.03 11.94 8.98
N ASP A 263 -1.75 11.33 8.04
CA ASP A 263 -3.05 11.81 7.62
C ASP A 263 -4.03 11.71 8.81
N ASN A 264 -4.95 12.67 8.94
CA ASN A 264 -5.95 12.67 10.00
C ASN A 264 -7.23 11.95 9.54
N ASP A 265 -7.13 10.65 9.36
CA ASP A 265 -8.24 9.83 8.89
C ASP A 265 -9.38 9.75 9.93
N PRO A 266 -10.65 9.95 9.54
CA PRO A 266 -11.78 9.77 10.45
C PRO A 266 -11.91 8.36 11.05
N LYS A 267 -11.31 7.35 10.40
CA LYS A 267 -11.26 5.95 10.87
C LYS A 267 -9.90 5.58 11.47
N PHE A 268 -9.04 6.54 11.72
CA PHE A 268 -7.74 6.42 12.37
C PHE A 268 -6.72 5.51 11.67
N GLY A 269 -6.87 5.22 10.38
CA GLY A 269 -5.96 4.33 9.64
C GLY A 269 -4.53 4.87 9.56
N GLY A 270 -4.37 6.11 9.12
CA GLY A 270 -3.07 6.80 9.04
C GLY A 270 -2.42 6.99 10.41
N GLN A 271 -3.20 7.45 11.39
CA GLN A 271 -2.73 7.63 12.77
C GLN A 271 -2.26 6.30 13.38
N ALA A 272 -3.01 5.22 13.21
CA ALA A 272 -2.65 3.91 13.74
C ALA A 272 -1.32 3.40 13.17
N ALA A 273 -1.11 3.55 11.86
CA ALA A 273 0.15 3.18 11.20
C ALA A 273 1.33 4.04 11.71
N ALA A 274 1.11 5.35 11.85
CA ALA A 274 2.12 6.29 12.35
C ALA A 274 2.52 5.97 13.79
N TYR A 275 1.57 5.77 14.69
CA TYR A 275 1.86 5.42 16.09
C TYR A 275 2.45 4.02 16.25
N ALA A 276 2.08 3.05 15.42
CA ALA A 276 2.72 1.73 15.40
C ALA A 276 4.20 1.85 15.01
N LEU A 277 4.52 2.65 13.99
CA LEU A 277 5.88 2.95 13.60
C LEU A 277 6.62 3.68 14.74
N ALA A 278 6.03 4.75 15.28
CA ALA A 278 6.62 5.55 16.36
C ALA A 278 6.99 4.68 17.56
N HIS A 279 6.05 3.86 18.04
CA HIS A 279 6.30 2.94 19.16
C HIS A 279 7.46 1.99 18.86
N ARG A 280 7.49 1.38 17.68
CA ARG A 280 8.55 0.43 17.28
C ARG A 280 9.92 1.09 17.21
N LEU A 281 10.02 2.31 16.71
CA LEU A 281 11.28 3.05 16.62
C LEU A 281 11.75 3.58 17.99
N ALA A 282 10.83 4.08 18.80
CA ALA A 282 11.13 4.63 20.14
C ALA A 282 11.56 3.53 21.13
N VAL A 283 10.98 2.34 21.05
CA VAL A 283 11.38 1.19 21.88
C VAL A 283 12.71 0.61 21.41
N GLY A 284 13.00 0.67 20.10
CA GLY A 284 14.15 0.00 19.52
C GLY A 284 14.02 -1.51 19.54
N GLY A 285 15.14 -2.22 19.65
CA GLY A 285 15.18 -3.69 19.68
C GLY A 285 16.61 -4.23 19.72
N GLN A 286 16.77 -5.56 19.68
CA GLN A 286 18.08 -6.21 19.78
C GLN A 286 19.11 -5.73 18.73
N LYS A 287 18.64 -5.27 17.57
CA LYS A 287 19.49 -4.85 16.44
C LYS A 287 19.51 -3.33 16.19
N ARG A 288 18.73 -2.55 16.93
CA ARG A 288 18.63 -1.11 16.72
C ARG A 288 18.45 -0.37 18.05
N LYS A 289 19.21 0.71 18.24
CA LYS A 289 19.00 1.64 19.34
C LYS A 289 17.67 2.37 19.20
N PRO A 290 17.05 2.80 20.31
CA PRO A 290 15.90 3.72 20.26
C PRO A 290 16.23 4.97 19.45
N ILE A 291 15.24 5.45 18.72
CA ILE A 291 15.31 6.65 17.88
C ILE A 291 14.39 7.70 18.50
N HIS A 292 14.80 8.95 18.48
CA HIS A 292 13.91 10.06 18.81
C HIS A 292 12.82 10.19 17.75
N VAL A 293 11.55 10.13 18.16
CA VAL A 293 10.42 10.13 17.22
C VAL A 293 9.42 11.20 17.59
N THR A 294 9.02 11.99 16.61
CA THR A 294 7.86 12.88 16.68
C THR A 294 6.79 12.42 15.72
N VAL A 295 5.52 12.53 16.12
CA VAL A 295 4.36 12.25 15.26
C VAL A 295 3.58 13.54 15.07
N HIS A 296 3.50 13.99 13.84
CA HIS A 296 2.68 15.10 13.41
C HIS A 296 1.42 14.56 12.75
N VAL A 297 0.26 14.96 13.23
CA VAL A 297 -1.05 14.62 12.65
C VAL A 297 -1.64 15.89 12.04
N ALA A 298 -2.17 15.80 10.82
CA ALA A 298 -2.84 16.94 10.19
C ALA A 298 -3.98 17.48 11.07
N LYS A 299 -4.16 18.81 11.11
CA LYS A 299 -4.98 19.49 12.13
C LYS A 299 -6.46 19.13 12.07
N LEU A 300 -7.01 19.04 10.86
CA LEU A 300 -8.44 18.82 10.68
C LEU A 300 -8.75 17.34 10.35
N PRO A 301 -9.80 16.74 10.93
CA PRO A 301 -10.23 15.42 10.55
C PRO A 301 -10.55 15.33 9.05
N GLY A 302 -10.05 14.27 8.40
CA GLY A 302 -10.23 14.05 6.95
C GLY A 302 -9.24 14.78 6.07
N THR A 303 -8.22 15.47 6.63
CA THR A 303 -7.19 16.19 5.87
C THR A 303 -5.81 15.52 6.00
N ASP A 304 -4.92 15.91 5.08
CA ASP A 304 -3.50 15.57 5.08
C ASP A 304 -2.62 16.84 5.07
N PHE A 305 -1.30 16.69 5.07
CA PHE A 305 -0.38 17.85 5.04
C PHE A 305 -0.39 18.57 3.68
N ASN A 306 -0.89 17.94 2.61
CA ASN A 306 -1.11 18.64 1.35
C ASN A 306 -2.27 19.63 1.44
N ASP A 307 -3.32 19.28 2.18
CA ASP A 307 -4.42 20.21 2.45
C ASP A 307 -3.96 21.38 3.33
N GLU A 308 -3.10 21.14 4.33
CA GLU A 308 -2.51 22.20 5.16
C GLU A 308 -1.63 23.16 4.35
N LEU A 309 -0.77 22.64 3.47
CA LEU A 309 0.06 23.48 2.61
C LEU A 309 -0.78 24.36 1.67
N LYS A 310 -1.84 23.79 1.10
CA LYS A 310 -2.76 24.53 0.22
C LYS A 310 -3.55 25.62 0.95
N ALA A 311 -3.87 25.41 2.23
CA ALA A 311 -4.55 26.39 3.04
C ALA A 311 -3.68 27.60 3.43
N GLN A 312 -2.34 27.54 3.25
CA GLN A 312 -1.39 28.61 3.50
C GLN A 312 -1.09 29.48 2.25
N LYS A 313 -1.52 29.03 1.08
CA LYS A 313 -1.35 29.73 -0.21
C LYS A 313 -2.63 30.46 -0.59
#